data_6f9d5be5f3c86a2d7363671b139b727d
#
_entry.id   6f9d5be5f3c86a2d7363671b139b727d
#
_cell.length_a   1.000
_cell.length_b   1.000
_cell.length_c   1.000
_cell.angle_alpha   90.00
_cell.angle_beta   90.00
_cell.angle_gamma   90.00
#
_symmetry.space_group_name_H-M   'P 1'
#
loop_
_entity.id
_entity.type
_entity.pdbx_description
1 polymer ?
#
loop_
_entity_poly.entity_id
_entity_poly.type
_entity_poly.pdbx_seq_one_letter_code
_entity_poly.pdbx_strand_id
1 'polypeptide(L)'
;MGDSSTPDRVAAAVEAHARRRAWWEAETAIAAVLSDPEVRRLGEEIERTEILLGEELRGHFQHFRDRYDRAVREADLDALTRTCPGKHGRWGRVCVLDTGHESTAPHWGITAEGRPVAWVGSAPDDD
;
A
#
# COMPACT_ATOMS: atom_id res chain seq x y z
N MET A 1 -22.44 -28.97 0.65
CA MET A 1 -21.70 -27.78 1.04
C MET A 1 -21.97 -26.61 0.11
N GLY A 2 -22.27 -26.83 -1.16
CA GLY A 2 -22.51 -25.76 -2.11
C GLY A 2 -23.71 -24.87 -1.76
N ASP A 3 -24.77 -25.48 -1.29
CA ASP A 3 -26.00 -24.75 -1.02
C ASP A 3 -25.91 -23.82 0.19
N SER A 4 -25.13 -24.21 1.21
CA SER A 4 -24.96 -23.38 2.40
C SER A 4 -24.04 -22.18 2.16
N SER A 5 -23.18 -22.23 1.13
CA SER A 5 -22.28 -21.13 0.81
C SER A 5 -22.91 -20.04 -0.05
N THR A 6 -24.05 -20.31 -0.71
CA THR A 6 -24.71 -19.34 -1.58
C THR A 6 -25.25 -18.12 -0.82
N PRO A 7 -25.98 -18.28 0.31
CA PRO A 7 -26.39 -17.13 1.10
C PRO A 7 -25.21 -16.35 1.67
N ASP A 8 -24.14 -17.04 2.07
CA ASP A 8 -22.93 -16.40 2.59
C ASP A 8 -22.23 -15.59 1.51
N ARG A 9 -22.20 -16.09 0.27
CA ARG A 9 -21.63 -15.35 -0.86
C ARG A 9 -22.43 -14.09 -1.17
N VAL A 10 -23.75 -14.18 -1.11
CA VAL A 10 -24.63 -13.04 -1.35
C VAL A 10 -24.41 -11.99 -0.26
N ALA A 11 -24.37 -12.41 1.00
CA ALA A 11 -24.13 -11.50 2.10
C ALA A 11 -22.76 -10.81 1.98
N ALA A 12 -21.72 -11.56 1.63
CA ALA A 12 -20.39 -11.02 1.42
C ALA A 12 -20.35 -10.01 0.27
N ALA A 13 -21.06 -10.29 -0.81
CA ALA A 13 -21.13 -9.38 -1.96
C ALA A 13 -21.87 -8.09 -1.60
N VAL A 14 -22.94 -8.18 -0.82
CA VAL A 14 -23.67 -7.00 -0.34
C VAL A 14 -22.79 -6.14 0.55
N GLU A 15 -22.06 -6.77 1.50
CA GLU A 15 -21.13 -6.06 2.36
C GLU A 15 -20.03 -5.37 1.56
N ALA A 16 -19.43 -6.09 0.61
CA ALA A 16 -18.37 -5.53 -0.23
C ALA A 16 -18.88 -4.33 -1.04
N HIS A 17 -20.08 -4.42 -1.55
CA HIS A 17 -20.70 -3.30 -2.28
C HIS A 17 -20.95 -2.11 -1.36
N ALA A 18 -21.45 -2.35 -0.14
CA ALA A 18 -21.70 -1.29 0.83
C ALA A 18 -20.39 -0.59 1.23
N ARG A 19 -19.32 -1.36 1.42
CA ARG A 19 -17.98 -0.79 1.74
C ARG A 19 -17.46 0.07 0.59
N ARG A 20 -17.58 -0.40 -0.65
CA ARG A 20 -17.15 0.36 -1.83
C ARG A 20 -17.93 1.66 -1.98
N ARG A 21 -19.23 1.60 -1.71
CA ARG A 21 -20.09 2.78 -1.77
C ARG A 21 -19.72 3.79 -0.69
N ALA A 22 -19.48 3.33 0.53
CA ALA A 22 -19.07 4.18 1.63
C ALA A 22 -17.69 4.82 1.34
N TRP A 23 -16.78 4.03 0.79
CA TRP A 23 -15.48 4.52 0.37
C TRP A 23 -15.61 5.59 -0.71
N TRP A 24 -16.46 5.35 -1.70
CA TRP A 24 -16.71 6.30 -2.78
C TRP A 24 -17.30 7.62 -2.28
N GLU A 25 -18.25 7.55 -1.35
CA GLU A 25 -18.84 8.73 -0.73
C GLU A 25 -17.79 9.51 0.07
N ALA A 26 -16.94 8.81 0.82
CA ALA A 26 -15.84 9.41 1.55
C ALA A 26 -14.83 10.07 0.60
N GLU A 27 -14.50 9.43 -0.51
CA GLU A 27 -13.61 9.97 -1.53
C GLU A 27 -14.16 11.26 -2.12
N THR A 28 -15.46 11.30 -2.39
CA THR A 28 -16.11 12.50 -2.91
C THR A 28 -16.05 13.65 -1.92
N ALA A 29 -16.29 13.37 -0.64
CA ALA A 29 -16.18 14.36 0.42
C ALA A 29 -14.74 14.85 0.58
N ILE A 30 -13.77 13.94 0.53
CA ILE A 30 -12.35 14.27 0.59
C ILE A 30 -11.95 15.14 -0.60
N ALA A 31 -12.43 14.82 -1.80
CA ALA A 31 -12.12 15.59 -2.99
C ALA A 31 -12.60 17.05 -2.86
N ALA A 32 -13.76 17.26 -2.22
CA ALA A 32 -14.27 18.60 -1.96
C ALA A 32 -13.36 19.37 -0.99
N VAL A 33 -12.87 18.69 0.05
CA VAL A 33 -11.93 19.29 1.01
C VAL A 33 -10.58 19.55 0.35
N LEU A 34 -10.10 18.62 -0.49
CA LEU A 34 -8.82 18.75 -1.18
C LEU A 34 -8.81 19.85 -2.23
N SER A 35 -9.98 20.40 -2.59
CA SER A 35 -10.03 21.57 -3.45
C SER A 35 -9.60 22.84 -2.73
N ASP A 36 -9.54 22.82 -1.39
CA ASP A 36 -9.05 23.95 -0.59
C ASP A 36 -7.53 24.08 -0.78
N PRO A 37 -7.03 25.29 -1.14
CA PRO A 37 -5.59 25.48 -1.38
C PRO A 37 -4.71 25.12 -0.18
N GLU A 38 -5.18 25.37 1.04
CA GLU A 38 -4.42 25.05 2.25
C GLU A 38 -4.25 23.55 2.43
N VAL A 39 -5.34 22.78 2.23
CA VAL A 39 -5.31 21.33 2.34
C VAL A 39 -4.41 20.74 1.26
N ARG A 40 -4.47 21.25 0.05
CA ARG A 40 -3.61 20.80 -1.05
C ARG A 40 -2.14 21.02 -0.71
N ARG A 41 -1.82 22.19 -0.15
CA ARG A 41 -0.44 22.50 0.25
C ARG A 41 0.06 21.52 1.32
N LEU A 42 -0.78 21.21 2.32
CA LEU A 42 -0.43 20.24 3.35
C LEU A 42 -0.24 18.84 2.77
N GLY A 43 -1.09 18.45 1.82
CA GLY A 43 -0.95 17.17 1.13
C GLY A 43 0.36 17.05 0.36
N GLU A 44 0.75 18.11 -0.35
CA GLU A 44 2.02 18.16 -1.07
C GLU A 44 3.21 18.07 -0.12
N GLU A 45 3.10 18.71 1.04
CA GLU A 45 4.14 18.67 2.05
C GLU A 45 4.32 17.26 2.62
N ILE A 46 3.22 16.58 2.90
CA ILE A 46 3.25 15.19 3.37
C ILE A 46 3.90 14.27 2.34
N GLU A 47 3.50 14.39 1.08
CA GLU A 47 4.10 13.61 -0.01
C GLU A 47 5.59 13.84 -0.12
N ARG A 48 6.00 15.08 -0.04
CA ARG A 48 7.41 15.44 -0.11
C ARG A 48 8.19 14.82 1.05
N THR A 49 7.61 14.84 2.24
CA THR A 49 8.22 14.25 3.44
C THR A 49 8.35 12.74 3.29
N GLU A 50 7.34 12.07 2.77
CA GLU A 50 7.38 10.63 2.55
C GLU A 50 8.47 10.26 1.53
N ILE A 51 8.56 11.01 0.44
CA ILE A 51 9.59 10.78 -0.60
C ILE A 51 10.99 11.00 -0.04
N LEU A 52 11.17 12.05 0.75
CA LEU A 52 12.47 12.34 1.38
C LEU A 52 12.87 11.22 2.33
N LEU A 53 11.95 10.74 3.15
CA LEU A 53 12.22 9.65 4.06
C LEU A 53 12.59 8.37 3.29
N GLY A 54 11.89 8.12 2.17
CA GLY A 54 12.21 7.00 1.31
C GLY A 54 13.63 7.06 0.78
N GLU A 55 14.07 8.25 0.34
CA GLU A 55 15.43 8.46 -0.16
C GLU A 55 16.46 8.29 0.94
N GLU A 56 16.21 8.82 2.14
CA GLU A 56 17.11 8.69 3.28
C GLU A 56 17.32 7.24 3.68
N LEU A 57 16.27 6.41 3.55
CA LEU A 57 16.33 5.00 3.91
C LEU A 57 16.91 4.11 2.80
N ARG A 58 17.19 4.65 1.62
CA ARG A 58 17.70 3.87 0.49
C ARG A 58 19.01 3.13 0.86
N GLY A 59 19.92 3.79 1.55
CA GLY A 59 21.18 3.17 1.95
C GLY A 59 20.99 1.95 2.85
N HIS A 60 19.91 1.93 3.63
CA HIS A 60 19.63 0.81 4.53
C HIS A 60 18.83 -0.30 3.85
N PHE A 61 17.99 0.04 2.88
CA PHE A 61 16.97 -0.90 2.38
C PHE A 61 17.14 -1.28 0.90
N GLN A 62 18.10 -0.71 0.17
CA GLN A 62 18.27 -1.03 -1.25
C GLN A 62 18.55 -2.52 -1.47
N HIS A 63 19.29 -3.16 -0.58
CA HIS A 63 19.57 -4.60 -0.72
C HIS A 63 18.30 -5.46 -0.61
N PHE A 64 17.30 -5.01 0.11
CA PHE A 64 16.00 -5.70 0.16
C PHE A 64 15.29 -5.60 -1.20
N ARG A 65 15.38 -4.45 -1.86
CA ARG A 65 14.82 -4.29 -3.19
C ARG A 65 15.54 -5.18 -4.19
N ASP A 66 16.86 -5.24 -4.12
CA ASP A 66 17.67 -6.10 -5.00
C ASP A 66 17.31 -7.57 -4.79
N ARG A 67 17.14 -7.97 -3.54
CA ARG A 67 16.69 -9.32 -3.19
C ARG A 67 15.30 -9.62 -3.75
N TYR A 68 14.39 -8.69 -3.61
CA TYR A 68 13.04 -8.82 -4.14
C TYR A 68 13.05 -8.96 -5.65
N ASP A 69 13.78 -8.12 -6.36
CA ASP A 69 13.88 -8.17 -7.82
C ASP A 69 14.44 -9.52 -8.29
N ARG A 70 15.45 -10.04 -7.59
CA ARG A 70 16.03 -11.34 -7.90
C ARG A 70 15.01 -12.46 -7.65
N ALA A 71 14.28 -12.39 -6.54
CA ALA A 71 13.26 -13.38 -6.23
C ALA A 71 12.16 -13.41 -7.29
N VAL A 72 11.77 -12.26 -7.80
CA VAL A 72 10.79 -12.17 -8.89
C VAL A 72 11.35 -12.81 -10.16
N ARG A 73 12.59 -12.48 -10.53
CA ARG A 73 13.21 -13.05 -11.74
C ARG A 73 13.36 -14.56 -11.66
N GLU A 74 13.69 -15.08 -10.49
CA GLU A 74 13.93 -16.51 -10.27
C GLU A 74 12.67 -17.27 -9.88
N ALA A 75 11.54 -16.58 -9.74
CA ALA A 75 10.27 -17.13 -9.25
C ALA A 75 10.46 -17.87 -7.92
N ASP A 76 11.23 -17.27 -7.01
CA ASP A 76 11.50 -17.82 -5.69
C ASP A 76 10.31 -17.52 -4.76
N LEU A 77 9.36 -18.46 -4.74
CA LEU A 77 8.13 -18.29 -3.97
C LEU A 77 8.38 -18.23 -2.47
N ASP A 78 9.37 -18.94 -1.97
CA ASP A 78 9.71 -18.91 -0.55
C ASP A 78 10.17 -17.52 -0.12
N ALA A 79 11.05 -16.90 -0.89
CA ALA A 79 11.52 -15.56 -0.62
C ALA A 79 10.38 -14.54 -0.73
N LEU A 80 9.53 -14.66 -1.75
CA LEU A 80 8.40 -13.76 -1.93
C LEU A 80 7.38 -13.89 -0.81
N THR A 81 7.17 -15.09 -0.28
CA THR A 81 6.24 -15.32 0.84
C THR A 81 6.73 -14.66 2.12
N ARG A 82 8.04 -14.53 2.29
CA ARG A 82 8.64 -13.89 3.47
C ARG A 82 8.71 -12.37 3.34
N THR A 83 8.37 -11.83 2.18
CA THR A 83 8.36 -10.38 1.96
C THR A 83 7.06 -9.78 2.51
N CYS A 84 7.17 -8.62 3.14
CA CYS A 84 6.03 -7.93 3.71
C CYS A 84 4.96 -7.67 2.63
N PRO A 85 3.69 -8.00 2.90
CA PRO A 85 2.61 -7.74 1.93
C PRO A 85 2.11 -6.31 1.93
N GLY A 86 2.75 -5.41 2.69
CA GLY A 86 2.31 -4.02 2.81
C GLY A 86 2.26 -3.33 1.45
N LYS A 87 1.17 -2.57 1.23
CA LYS A 87 0.96 -1.80 0.02
C LYS A 87 0.57 -0.38 0.38
N HIS A 88 0.91 0.54 -0.48
CA HIS A 88 0.38 1.89 -0.41
C HIS A 88 -0.57 2.07 -1.59
N GLY A 89 -1.87 2.20 -1.32
CA GLY A 89 -2.89 2.24 -2.36
C GLY A 89 -2.67 3.34 -3.40
N ARG A 90 -2.15 4.48 -2.96
CA ARG A 90 -1.90 5.62 -3.84
C ARG A 90 -0.81 5.34 -4.87
N TRP A 91 0.24 4.63 -4.47
CA TRP A 91 1.39 4.34 -5.33
C TRP A 91 1.41 2.93 -5.86
N GLY A 92 0.43 2.12 -5.48
CA GLY A 92 0.33 0.74 -5.92
C GLY A 92 1.53 -0.11 -5.56
N ARG A 93 2.17 0.16 -4.40
CA ARG A 93 3.45 -0.43 -4.08
C ARG A 93 3.38 -1.55 -3.10
N VAL A 94 4.27 -2.50 -3.31
CA VAL A 94 4.51 -3.58 -2.38
C VAL A 94 5.79 -3.26 -1.61
N CYS A 95 5.74 -3.34 -0.28
CA CYS A 95 6.91 -3.21 0.56
C CYS A 95 7.89 -4.34 0.27
N VAL A 96 9.19 -4.05 0.24
CA VAL A 96 10.22 -5.04 -0.07
C VAL A 96 10.93 -5.58 1.17
N LEU A 97 10.54 -5.12 2.35
CA LEU A 97 11.14 -5.56 3.61
C LEU A 97 10.58 -6.90 4.06
N ASP A 98 11.14 -7.47 5.10
CA ASP A 98 10.69 -8.76 5.62
C ASP A 98 9.36 -8.63 6.38
N THR A 99 8.56 -9.68 6.34
CA THR A 99 7.33 -9.77 7.12
C THR A 99 7.65 -9.55 8.61
N GLY A 100 6.84 -8.73 9.28
CA GLY A 100 7.02 -8.47 10.70
C GLY A 100 7.94 -7.30 11.02
N HIS A 101 8.40 -6.54 10.02
CA HIS A 101 9.30 -5.41 10.24
C HIS A 101 8.62 -4.17 10.83
N GLU A 102 7.28 -4.15 10.89
CA GLU A 102 6.49 -2.94 11.19
C GLU A 102 6.82 -2.34 12.55
N SER A 103 7.26 -3.16 13.49
CA SER A 103 7.63 -2.67 14.82
C SER A 103 8.99 -1.97 14.84
N THR A 104 9.82 -2.15 13.82
CA THR A 104 11.18 -1.63 13.79
C THR A 104 11.46 -0.67 12.66
N ALA A 105 10.65 -0.70 11.59
CA ALA A 105 10.88 0.13 10.41
C ALA A 105 9.58 0.43 9.68
N PRO A 106 9.46 1.59 9.03
CA PRO A 106 8.33 1.86 8.15
C PRO A 106 8.36 0.93 6.94
N HIS A 107 7.26 0.84 6.21
CA HIS A 107 7.27 0.19 4.90
C HIS A 107 8.16 1.00 3.95
N TRP A 108 8.85 0.32 3.07
CA TRP A 108 9.74 0.97 2.11
C TRP A 108 9.69 0.23 0.77
N GLY A 109 9.63 0.99 -0.31
CA GLY A 109 9.60 0.46 -1.66
C GLY A 109 10.00 1.51 -2.67
N ILE A 110 10.06 1.12 -3.95
CA ILE A 110 10.46 2.00 -5.05
C ILE A 110 9.33 2.11 -6.05
N THR A 111 9.06 3.34 -6.50
CA THR A 111 8.00 3.63 -7.47
C THR A 111 8.33 3.09 -8.86
N ALA A 112 7.31 2.98 -9.73
CA ALA A 112 7.53 2.65 -11.14
C ALA A 112 8.48 3.64 -11.82
N GLU A 113 8.52 4.89 -11.33
CA GLU A 113 9.44 5.91 -11.82
C GLU A 113 10.82 5.83 -11.16
N GLY A 114 11.05 4.86 -10.29
CA GLY A 114 12.34 4.67 -9.64
C GLY A 114 12.56 5.49 -8.38
N ARG A 115 11.51 6.07 -7.81
CA ARG A 115 11.62 6.86 -6.58
C ARG A 115 11.40 5.99 -5.35
N PRO A 116 12.29 6.04 -4.35
CA PRO A 116 12.04 5.35 -3.10
C PRO A 116 10.99 6.08 -2.27
N VAL A 117 10.09 5.33 -1.65
CA VAL A 117 9.06 5.88 -0.77
C VAL A 117 8.98 5.04 0.49
N ALA A 118 8.66 5.71 1.60
CA ALA A 118 8.43 5.04 2.88
C ALA A 118 7.06 5.45 3.39
N TRP A 119 6.37 4.52 4.07
CA TRP A 119 5.04 4.82 4.62
C TRP A 119 4.78 3.99 5.86
N VAL A 120 3.82 4.44 6.68
CA VAL A 120 3.40 3.76 7.88
C VAL A 120 1.94 3.34 7.71
N GLY A 121 1.59 2.16 8.22
CA GLY A 121 0.24 1.61 8.09
C GLY A 121 0.00 1.02 6.72
N SER A 122 -1.21 0.51 6.51
CA SER A 122 -1.62 -0.05 5.23
C SER A 122 -2.79 0.75 4.69
N ALA A 123 -2.68 1.20 3.44
CA ALA A 123 -3.85 1.72 2.76
C ALA A 123 -4.81 0.54 2.53
N PRO A 124 -6.12 0.73 2.75
CA PRO A 124 -7.06 -0.36 2.51
C PRO A 124 -6.98 -0.78 1.05
N ASP A 125 -6.84 -2.08 0.84
CA ASP A 125 -6.93 -2.64 -0.51
C ASP A 125 -8.34 -2.44 -1.03
N ASP A 126 -8.41 -2.10 -2.29
CA ASP A 126 -9.68 -1.98 -2.99
C ASP A 126 -10.18 -3.36 -3.38
N ASP A 127 -10.70 -4.07 -2.44
CA ASP A 127 -11.29 -5.36 -2.77
C ASP A 127 -12.71 -5.20 -3.26
#